data_930049a0e4f532fb71ce00bdc17361f8
#
_entry.id   930049a0e4f532fb71ce00bdc17361f8
#
_cell.length_a   1.000
_cell.length_b   1.000
_cell.length_c   1.000
_cell.angle_alpha   90.00
_cell.angle_beta   90.00
_cell.angle_gamma   90.00
#
_symmetry.space_group_name_H-M   'P 1'
#
loop_
_entity.id
_entity.type
_entity.pdbx_description
1 polymer ?
#
loop_
_entity_poly.entity_id
_entity_poly.type
_entity_poly.pdbx_seq_one_letter_code
_entity_poly.pdbx_strand_id
1 'polypeptide(L)'
;MPALELIPAEPVQLLVEATVGWSRPPFGRKHLVVETVALVVEIEIHETHRYSVCAIPQPEKTINLRVGCEFKYDVGAPTVATVQVRPRSDARHQLVTEAWSTQPSVPIDEYNDYYGNPVKRLVMPPGELTLRYDATVVAPDEPDLDAGTAPQLPVDEIPGELLHYTLPSRYCLSDQLMGMAWELFGQTEPSGARVQAVCDWVHDNIKFEYGTSNPLTTAVDVLEQRNGVCRDLAHLAITFCRALNIPARYVFGYLPDIYVPPPDSPMDFAAWMEVYLGDRWWTFDPRNNMRRVGRVLIGRGRDALDVAMLTTFGPAQFRSMVVWADQQS
;
A
#
# COMPACT_ATOMS: atom_id res chain seq x y z
N MET A 1 37.61 -2.32 19.28
CA MET A 1 36.60 -2.73 18.30
C MET A 1 37.22 -2.64 16.94
N PRO A 2 37.25 -3.66 16.08
CA PRO A 2 37.86 -3.56 14.77
C PRO A 2 36.94 -2.76 13.84
N ALA A 3 37.52 -1.78 13.16
CA ALA A 3 36.87 -1.08 12.05
C ALA A 3 36.67 -2.04 10.87
N LEU A 4 35.44 -2.10 10.35
CA LEU A 4 35.18 -2.80 9.09
C LEU A 4 35.39 -1.82 7.94
N GLU A 5 36.42 -2.05 7.17
CA GLU A 5 36.69 -1.34 5.92
C GLU A 5 35.89 -1.99 4.80
N LEU A 6 34.89 -1.30 4.29
CA LEU A 6 34.14 -1.69 3.09
C LEU A 6 34.88 -1.14 1.86
N ILE A 7 35.40 -2.01 1.01
CA ILE A 7 36.08 -1.63 -0.24
C ILE A 7 35.04 -1.44 -1.34
N PRO A 8 34.98 -0.27 -2.01
CA PRO A 8 33.94 0.07 -2.98
C PRO A 8 34.27 -0.42 -4.40
N ALA A 9 33.21 -0.65 -5.19
CA ALA A 9 33.29 -0.48 -6.64
C ALA A 9 33.11 1.04 -6.91
N GLU A 10 34.18 1.66 -7.34
CA GLU A 10 34.51 3.09 -7.49
C GLU A 10 33.37 4.12 -7.59
N PRO A 11 33.50 5.34 -7.09
CA PRO A 11 34.28 5.79 -5.94
C PRO A 11 33.43 6.55 -4.90
N VAL A 12 33.01 5.91 -3.83
CA VAL A 12 32.56 6.65 -2.65
C VAL A 12 33.10 5.94 -1.40
N GLN A 13 34.07 6.56 -0.71
CA GLN A 13 34.46 6.14 0.63
C GLN A 13 33.43 6.67 1.62
N LEU A 14 32.67 5.77 2.23
CA LEU A 14 31.85 6.07 3.41
C LEU A 14 32.47 5.37 4.64
N LEU A 15 32.96 6.15 5.56
CA LEU A 15 33.29 5.67 6.92
C LEU A 15 31.99 5.72 7.73
N VAL A 16 31.51 4.56 8.17
CA VAL A 16 30.33 4.47 9.04
C VAL A 16 30.75 3.87 10.37
N GLU A 17 30.68 4.64 11.45
CA GLU A 17 30.72 4.08 12.80
C GLU A 17 29.31 3.55 13.14
N ALA A 18 29.19 2.25 13.27
CA ALA A 18 27.91 1.59 13.53
C ALA A 18 27.95 0.71 14.78
N THR A 19 26.87 0.74 15.54
CA THR A 19 26.64 -0.25 16.62
C THR A 19 25.98 -1.49 16.02
N VAL A 20 26.65 -2.64 16.11
CA VAL A 20 26.18 -3.89 15.50
C VAL A 20 25.39 -4.70 16.52
N GLY A 21 24.11 -4.95 16.23
CA GLY A 21 23.26 -5.87 16.96
C GLY A 21 22.94 -7.14 16.15
N TRP A 22 22.92 -8.31 16.80
CA TRP A 22 22.52 -9.56 16.16
C TRP A 22 21.14 -9.99 16.61
N SER A 23 20.20 -10.21 15.66
CA SER A 23 18.94 -10.87 15.92
C SER A 23 18.89 -12.23 15.20
N ARG A 24 18.26 -13.23 15.81
CA ARG A 24 18.01 -14.54 15.18
C ARG A 24 16.52 -14.65 14.85
N PRO A 25 16.12 -14.59 13.59
CA PRO A 25 14.79 -15.01 13.17
C PRO A 25 14.71 -16.56 13.13
N PRO A 26 13.50 -17.14 13.16
CA PRO A 26 13.28 -18.59 13.28
C PRO A 26 13.72 -19.45 12.08
N PHE A 27 14.23 -18.89 11.01
CA PHE A 27 14.67 -19.61 9.82
C PHE A 27 16.08 -19.19 9.38
N GLY A 28 17.08 -19.64 10.08
CA GLY A 28 18.46 -19.92 9.63
C GLY A 28 19.27 -18.82 8.89
N ARG A 29 18.76 -17.66 8.59
CA ARG A 29 19.50 -16.54 7.96
C ARG A 29 19.85 -15.50 9.00
N LYS A 30 21.08 -14.97 8.93
CA LYS A 30 21.52 -13.87 9.80
C LYS A 30 21.32 -12.56 9.08
N HIS A 31 20.54 -11.65 9.67
CA HIS A 31 20.41 -10.28 9.20
C HIS A 31 21.28 -9.35 10.03
N LEU A 32 21.99 -8.46 9.36
CA LEU A 32 22.73 -7.37 9.99
C LEU A 32 21.91 -6.09 9.82
N VAL A 33 21.42 -5.56 10.94
CA VAL A 33 20.74 -4.25 10.95
C VAL A 33 21.73 -3.20 11.42
N VAL A 34 21.97 -2.20 10.59
CA VAL A 34 22.83 -1.06 10.89
C VAL A 34 21.94 0.18 10.98
N GLU A 35 21.73 0.68 12.19
CA GLU A 35 21.02 1.94 12.41
C GLU A 35 22.01 3.12 12.39
N THR A 36 21.82 4.05 11.47
CA THR A 36 22.37 5.40 11.55
C THR A 36 21.24 6.42 11.58
N VAL A 37 21.49 7.59 12.15
CA VAL A 37 20.48 8.65 12.42
C VAL A 37 19.69 9.13 11.18
N ALA A 38 20.01 8.62 9.97
CA ALA A 38 19.34 9.00 8.73
C ALA A 38 19.18 7.87 7.71
N LEU A 39 19.59 6.61 7.99
CA LEU A 39 19.54 5.53 6.99
C LEU A 39 19.39 4.16 7.67
N VAL A 40 18.35 3.42 7.33
CA VAL A 40 18.25 1.99 7.64
C VAL A 40 18.75 1.24 6.42
N VAL A 41 19.84 0.48 6.57
CA VAL A 41 20.38 -0.38 5.51
C VAL A 41 20.25 -1.83 5.94
N GLU A 42 19.43 -2.58 5.20
CA GLU A 42 19.33 -4.04 5.38
C GLU A 42 20.38 -4.71 4.48
N ILE A 43 21.31 -5.45 5.09
CA ILE A 43 22.37 -6.17 4.36
C ILE A 43 22.13 -7.67 4.54
N GLU A 44 21.78 -8.34 3.45
CA GLU A 44 21.69 -9.80 3.42
C GLU A 44 23.09 -10.39 3.16
N ILE A 45 23.64 -11.17 4.12
CA ILE A 45 24.98 -11.75 4.02
C ILE A 45 24.89 -13.20 3.52
N HIS A 46 25.26 -13.42 2.25
CA HIS A 46 25.58 -14.72 1.71
C HIS A 46 27.10 -14.93 1.66
N GLU A 47 27.59 -16.09 2.08
CA GLU A 47 29.02 -16.38 2.31
C GLU A 47 29.95 -16.29 1.07
N THR A 48 29.46 -15.98 -0.12
CA THR A 48 30.28 -16.05 -1.36
C THR A 48 30.08 -14.94 -2.39
N HIS A 49 29.38 -13.82 -2.12
CA HIS A 49 29.14 -12.80 -3.17
C HIS A 49 29.37 -11.37 -2.71
N ARG A 50 29.80 -10.53 -3.67
CA ARG A 50 29.98 -9.07 -3.52
C ARG A 50 28.64 -8.40 -3.19
N TYR A 51 28.65 -7.58 -2.17
CA TYR A 51 27.48 -6.83 -1.74
C TYR A 51 27.34 -5.53 -2.53
N SER A 52 26.15 -5.29 -3.07
CA SER A 52 25.76 -3.97 -3.59
C SER A 52 24.74 -3.38 -2.63
N VAL A 53 25.11 -2.29 -1.97
CA VAL A 53 24.16 -1.49 -1.17
C VAL A 53 23.46 -0.54 -2.14
N CYS A 54 22.23 -0.86 -2.49
CA CYS A 54 21.41 0.08 -3.25
C CYS A 54 20.87 1.12 -2.26
N ALA A 55 21.49 2.29 -2.21
CA ALA A 55 20.92 3.43 -1.48
C ALA A 55 19.60 3.83 -2.17
N ILE A 56 18.50 3.85 -1.44
CA ILE A 56 17.25 4.46 -1.93
C ILE A 56 17.58 5.94 -2.16
N PRO A 57 17.49 6.46 -3.41
CA PRO A 57 17.75 7.87 -3.67
C PRO A 57 16.79 8.69 -2.79
N GLN A 58 17.33 9.56 -1.94
CA GLN A 58 16.51 10.51 -1.21
C GLN A 58 15.88 11.45 -2.24
N PRO A 59 14.58 11.76 -2.15
CA PRO A 59 13.94 12.70 -3.04
C PRO A 59 14.61 14.08 -2.90
N GLU A 60 14.86 14.74 -4.04
CA GLU A 60 15.48 16.07 -4.04
C GLU A 60 14.62 17.12 -3.33
N LYS A 61 13.29 16.92 -3.36
CA LYS A 61 12.30 17.76 -2.67
C LYS A 61 11.32 16.91 -1.90
N THR A 62 10.89 17.43 -0.77
CA THR A 62 9.90 16.80 0.10
C THR A 62 8.79 17.77 0.48
N ILE A 63 7.63 17.25 0.79
CA ILE A 63 6.48 17.97 1.33
C ILE A 63 6.08 17.40 2.69
N ASN A 64 5.64 18.29 3.58
CA ASN A 64 5.04 17.89 4.84
C ASN A 64 3.54 17.72 4.66
N LEU A 65 3.02 16.60 5.12
CA LEU A 65 1.60 16.27 5.05
C LEU A 65 1.07 16.01 6.44
N ARG A 66 -0.11 16.51 6.74
CA ARG A 66 -0.91 16.05 7.86
C ARG A 66 -1.94 15.06 7.34
N VAL A 67 -1.92 13.85 7.85
CA VAL A 67 -2.86 12.78 7.49
C VAL A 67 -3.55 12.24 8.73
N GLY A 68 -4.77 11.75 8.56
CA GLY A 68 -5.47 11.13 9.67
C GLY A 68 -6.95 10.89 9.40
N CYS A 69 -7.63 10.37 10.42
CA CYS A 69 -9.03 10.07 10.34
C CYS A 69 -9.71 10.10 11.71
N GLU A 70 -11.03 10.23 11.69
CA GLU A 70 -11.89 10.05 12.85
C GLU A 70 -13.05 9.13 12.48
N PHE A 71 -13.27 8.09 13.28
CA PHE A 71 -14.41 7.17 13.16
C PHE A 71 -15.34 7.32 14.34
N LYS A 72 -16.65 7.25 14.11
CA LYS A 72 -17.67 7.15 15.15
C LYS A 72 -18.51 5.90 14.99
N TYR A 73 -18.72 5.19 16.09
CA TYR A 73 -19.47 3.95 16.16
C TYR A 73 -20.46 3.98 17.32
N ASP A 74 -21.62 3.32 17.12
CA ASP A 74 -22.48 2.89 18.21
C ASP A 74 -22.26 1.40 18.45
N VAL A 75 -21.86 1.04 19.67
CA VAL A 75 -21.45 -0.31 20.04
C VAL A 75 -22.50 -0.92 20.95
N GLY A 76 -23.13 -2.01 20.51
CA GLY A 76 -24.22 -2.65 21.27
C GLY A 76 -23.75 -3.51 22.45
N ALA A 77 -22.53 -4.09 22.35
CA ALA A 77 -21.89 -4.92 23.37
C ALA A 77 -20.37 -4.79 23.23
N PRO A 78 -19.56 -5.18 24.25
CA PRO A 78 -18.10 -5.14 24.12
C PRO A 78 -17.64 -5.82 22.83
N THR A 79 -17.01 -5.07 21.92
CA THR A 79 -16.69 -5.52 20.56
C THR A 79 -15.22 -5.33 20.28
N VAL A 80 -14.53 -6.41 19.90
CA VAL A 80 -13.15 -6.33 19.42
C VAL A 80 -13.14 -5.64 18.05
N ALA A 81 -12.19 -4.74 17.85
CA ALA A 81 -11.94 -4.13 16.55
C ALA A 81 -10.45 -4.14 16.21
N THR A 82 -10.16 -4.25 14.91
CA THR A 82 -8.83 -4.00 14.35
C THR A 82 -8.87 -2.78 13.44
N VAL A 83 -7.83 -1.95 13.49
CA VAL A 83 -7.74 -0.67 12.78
C VAL A 83 -6.42 -0.59 12.04
N GLN A 84 -6.50 -0.32 10.74
CA GLN A 84 -5.35 -0.09 9.86
C GLN A 84 -5.47 1.30 9.25
N VAL A 85 -4.89 2.30 9.88
CA VAL A 85 -4.88 3.69 9.38
C VAL A 85 -3.52 4.37 9.55
N ARG A 86 -2.58 3.67 10.22
CA ARG A 86 -1.22 4.13 10.42
C ARG A 86 -0.40 3.96 9.14
N PRO A 87 0.32 5.00 8.67
CA PRO A 87 1.25 4.88 7.55
C PRO A 87 2.32 3.80 7.79
N ARG A 88 2.66 3.04 6.75
CA ARG A 88 3.74 2.05 6.79
C ARG A 88 5.10 2.74 6.84
N SER A 89 6.09 2.08 7.45
CA SER A 89 7.47 2.58 7.53
C SER A 89 8.35 2.18 6.33
N ASP A 90 7.90 1.21 5.51
CA ASP A 90 8.64 0.69 4.34
C ASP A 90 8.18 1.33 3.01
N ALA A 91 7.63 2.52 3.06
CA ALA A 91 7.18 3.29 1.91
C ALA A 91 8.11 4.50 1.65
N ARG A 92 7.84 5.22 0.55
CA ARG A 92 8.63 6.43 0.18
C ARG A 92 8.41 7.62 1.12
N HIS A 93 7.40 7.58 1.98
CA HIS A 93 7.13 8.60 2.99
C HIS A 93 7.72 8.21 4.34
N GLN A 94 7.98 9.21 5.18
CA GLN A 94 8.48 9.05 6.53
C GLN A 94 7.46 9.59 7.54
N LEU A 95 7.09 8.77 8.53
CA LEU A 95 6.27 9.20 9.66
C LEU A 95 7.13 10.05 10.61
N VAL A 96 6.68 11.27 10.90
CA VAL A 96 7.39 12.22 11.79
C VAL A 96 6.77 12.22 13.17
N THR A 97 5.45 12.41 13.25
CA THR A 97 4.69 12.39 14.52
C THR A 97 3.39 11.65 14.32
N GLU A 98 2.90 11.02 15.38
CA GLU A 98 1.56 10.42 15.38
C GLU A 98 0.89 10.55 16.74
N ALA A 99 -0.44 10.60 16.74
CA ALA A 99 -1.27 10.59 17.93
C ALA A 99 -2.52 9.71 17.71
N TRP A 100 -2.81 8.89 18.72
CA TRP A 100 -4.02 8.08 18.80
C TRP A 100 -4.86 8.52 19.98
N SER A 101 -6.15 8.62 19.78
CA SER A 101 -7.08 8.86 20.87
C SER A 101 -8.41 8.13 20.67
N THR A 102 -9.02 7.73 21.77
CA THR A 102 -10.37 7.19 21.79
C THR A 102 -11.21 7.88 22.85
N GLN A 103 -12.50 8.01 22.59
CA GLN A 103 -13.48 8.54 23.53
C GLN A 103 -14.67 7.58 23.59
N PRO A 104 -14.89 6.87 24.71
CA PRO A 104 -14.06 6.84 25.92
C PRO A 104 -12.66 6.26 25.66
N SER A 105 -11.71 6.59 26.53
CA SER A 105 -10.33 6.09 26.44
C SER A 105 -10.31 4.57 26.69
N VAL A 106 -9.69 3.83 25.76
CA VAL A 106 -9.51 2.36 25.84
C VAL A 106 -8.07 1.99 25.55
N PRO A 107 -7.57 0.87 26.12
CA PRO A 107 -6.26 0.33 25.74
C PRO A 107 -6.21 -0.06 24.25
N ILE A 108 -5.08 0.19 23.61
CA ILE A 108 -4.83 -0.15 22.22
C ILE A 108 -3.54 -0.97 22.15
N ASP A 109 -3.64 -2.19 21.60
CA ASP A 109 -2.49 -3.04 21.29
C ASP A 109 -2.06 -2.84 19.84
N GLU A 110 -0.79 -3.09 19.52
CA GLU A 110 -0.25 -3.02 18.17
C GLU A 110 0.40 -4.34 17.78
N TYR A 111 0.23 -4.75 16.52
CA TYR A 111 0.93 -5.85 15.88
C TYR A 111 1.06 -5.61 14.37
N ASN A 112 1.91 -6.38 13.71
CA ASN A 112 1.93 -6.41 12.25
C ASN A 112 1.17 -7.64 11.75
N ASP A 113 0.39 -7.47 10.69
CA ASP A 113 -0.29 -8.57 10.03
C ASP A 113 0.67 -9.41 9.16
N TYR A 114 0.11 -10.39 8.43
CA TYR A 114 0.89 -11.27 7.55
C TYR A 114 1.63 -10.51 6.43
N TYR A 115 1.10 -9.36 5.99
CA TYR A 115 1.71 -8.51 4.95
C TYR A 115 2.62 -7.42 5.54
N GLY A 116 2.87 -7.44 6.84
CA GLY A 116 3.66 -6.43 7.54
C GLY A 116 2.94 -5.10 7.71
N ASN A 117 1.61 -5.05 7.56
CA ASN A 117 0.86 -3.83 7.83
C ASN A 117 0.73 -3.59 9.34
N PRO A 118 0.94 -2.35 9.83
CA PRO A 118 0.73 -2.02 11.23
C PRO A 118 -0.77 -2.02 11.55
N VAL A 119 -1.17 -2.82 12.51
CA VAL A 119 -2.58 -2.99 12.93
C VAL A 119 -2.71 -2.65 14.40
N LYS A 120 -3.70 -1.81 14.73
CA LYS A 120 -4.13 -1.57 16.11
C LYS A 120 -5.31 -2.47 16.44
N ARG A 121 -5.32 -3.04 17.65
CA ARG A 121 -6.43 -3.82 18.19
C ARG A 121 -6.91 -3.20 19.48
N LEU A 122 -8.23 -3.08 19.62
CA LEU A 122 -8.88 -2.55 20.82
C LEU A 122 -10.20 -3.28 21.09
N VAL A 123 -10.71 -3.13 22.32
CA VAL A 123 -12.06 -3.55 22.68
C VAL A 123 -12.91 -2.30 22.84
N MET A 124 -13.86 -2.11 21.93
CA MET A 124 -14.83 -1.02 21.97
C MET A 124 -15.87 -1.31 23.07
N PRO A 125 -16.06 -0.43 24.09
CA PRO A 125 -17.09 -0.58 25.09
C PRO A 125 -18.49 -0.32 24.51
N PRO A 126 -19.57 -0.80 25.15
CA PRO A 126 -20.93 -0.44 24.77
C PRO A 126 -21.16 1.08 24.83
N GLY A 127 -21.94 1.59 23.89
CA GLY A 127 -22.25 3.01 23.75
C GLY A 127 -21.52 3.66 22.57
N GLU A 128 -21.46 4.98 22.57
CA GLU A 128 -20.77 5.73 21.52
C GLU A 128 -19.23 5.64 21.70
N LEU A 129 -18.51 5.32 20.62
CA LEU A 129 -17.06 5.36 20.57
C LEU A 129 -16.62 6.28 19.43
N THR A 130 -15.72 7.22 19.75
CA THR A 130 -14.93 7.97 18.76
C THR A 130 -13.49 7.47 18.79
N LEU A 131 -12.94 7.11 17.65
CA LEU A 131 -11.53 6.79 17.45
C LEU A 131 -10.92 7.81 16.50
N ARG A 132 -9.78 8.39 16.88
CA ARG A 132 -9.07 9.39 16.07
C ARG A 132 -7.60 9.02 15.94
N TYR A 133 -7.09 9.13 14.72
CA TYR A 133 -5.69 9.06 14.37
C TYR A 133 -5.27 10.36 13.68
N ASP A 134 -4.12 10.93 14.05
CA ASP A 134 -3.56 12.16 13.48
C ASP A 134 -2.04 12.02 13.36
N ALA A 135 -1.48 12.31 12.22
CA ALA A 135 -0.05 12.14 11.98
C ALA A 135 0.49 13.22 11.04
N THR A 136 1.78 13.52 11.21
CA THR A 136 2.58 14.29 10.25
C THR A 136 3.54 13.33 9.55
N VAL A 137 3.57 13.39 8.23
CA VAL A 137 4.48 12.62 7.38
C VAL A 137 5.24 13.52 6.43
N VAL A 138 6.47 13.15 6.11
CA VAL A 138 7.26 13.73 5.02
C VAL A 138 7.16 12.79 3.83
N ALA A 139 6.74 13.31 2.68
CA ALA A 139 6.62 12.55 1.44
C ALA A 139 7.44 13.21 0.31
N PRO A 140 7.85 12.46 -0.74
CA PRO A 140 8.47 13.05 -1.91
C PRO A 140 7.55 14.06 -2.59
N ASP A 141 8.09 15.22 -2.99
CA ASP A 141 7.43 16.21 -3.86
C ASP A 141 7.65 15.85 -5.34
N GLU A 142 7.38 14.59 -5.65
CA GLU A 142 7.53 14.02 -6.97
C GLU A 142 6.34 13.12 -7.28
N PRO A 143 5.86 13.08 -8.53
CA PRO A 143 4.81 12.15 -8.91
C PRO A 143 5.29 10.69 -8.82
N ASP A 144 4.33 9.76 -8.79
CA ASP A 144 4.59 8.33 -8.92
C ASP A 144 5.52 8.06 -10.11
N LEU A 145 6.41 7.07 -9.97
CA LEU A 145 7.35 6.72 -11.03
C LEU A 145 6.60 6.12 -12.23
N ASP A 146 7.13 6.38 -13.42
CA ASP A 146 6.62 5.82 -14.66
C ASP A 146 7.18 4.41 -14.88
N ALA A 147 6.29 3.42 -14.96
CA ALA A 147 6.68 2.05 -15.25
C ALA A 147 7.04 1.84 -16.74
N GLY A 148 6.52 2.68 -17.62
CA GLY A 148 6.85 2.73 -19.03
C GLY A 148 7.14 1.38 -19.69
N THR A 149 8.41 1.12 -19.98
CA THR A 149 8.91 -0.10 -20.60
C THR A 149 9.37 -1.18 -19.62
N ALA A 150 9.08 -1.06 -18.31
CA ALA A 150 9.42 -2.09 -17.33
C ALA A 150 8.77 -3.43 -17.77
N PRO A 151 9.55 -4.51 -17.96
CA PRO A 151 9.04 -5.72 -18.60
C PRO A 151 8.13 -6.53 -17.66
N GLN A 152 7.08 -7.12 -18.24
CA GLN A 152 6.36 -8.20 -17.58
C GLN A 152 7.27 -9.43 -17.52
N LEU A 153 7.40 -10.05 -16.35
CA LEU A 153 8.17 -11.27 -16.19
C LEU A 153 7.39 -12.49 -16.70
N PRO A 154 8.06 -13.47 -17.34
CA PRO A 154 7.54 -14.82 -17.48
C PRO A 154 7.23 -15.43 -16.09
N VAL A 155 6.24 -16.33 -16.03
CA VAL A 155 5.78 -16.87 -14.73
C VAL A 155 6.89 -17.64 -13.98
N ASP A 156 7.78 -18.29 -14.70
CA ASP A 156 8.93 -19.03 -14.16
C ASP A 156 10.07 -18.14 -13.64
N GLU A 157 10.06 -16.86 -14.00
CA GLU A 157 11.01 -15.85 -13.50
C GLU A 157 10.41 -15.00 -12.34
N ILE A 158 9.11 -15.13 -12.04
CA ILE A 158 8.49 -14.42 -10.93
C ILE A 158 9.03 -14.98 -9.60
N PRO A 159 9.54 -14.14 -8.68
CA PRO A 159 9.94 -14.59 -7.34
C PRO A 159 8.82 -15.39 -6.66
N GLY A 160 9.16 -16.55 -6.09
CA GLY A 160 8.17 -17.50 -5.55
C GLY A 160 7.24 -16.91 -4.50
N GLU A 161 7.75 -15.98 -3.68
CA GLU A 161 6.98 -15.22 -2.68
C GLU A 161 5.97 -14.25 -3.30
N LEU A 162 6.06 -13.96 -4.59
CA LEU A 162 5.13 -13.06 -5.30
C LEU A 162 4.06 -13.80 -6.10
N LEU A 163 4.19 -15.12 -6.29
CA LEU A 163 3.24 -15.92 -7.09
C LEU A 163 1.81 -15.84 -6.55
N HIS A 164 1.62 -15.70 -5.23
CA HIS A 164 0.28 -15.57 -4.66
C HIS A 164 -0.45 -14.28 -5.10
N TYR A 165 0.27 -13.28 -5.63
CA TYR A 165 -0.30 -12.07 -6.21
C TYR A 165 -0.72 -12.24 -7.69
N THR A 166 -0.55 -13.41 -8.29
CA THR A 166 -1.14 -13.76 -9.60
C THR A 166 -2.43 -14.59 -9.46
N LEU A 167 -2.75 -15.04 -8.23
CA LEU A 167 -3.89 -15.89 -7.96
C LEU A 167 -5.16 -15.07 -7.65
N PRO A 168 -6.36 -15.65 -7.88
CA PRO A 168 -7.61 -15.01 -7.48
C PRO A 168 -7.68 -14.82 -5.96
N SER A 169 -8.46 -13.83 -5.53
CA SER A 169 -8.71 -13.54 -4.13
C SER A 169 -10.18 -13.16 -3.92
N ARG A 170 -10.60 -12.80 -2.68
CA ARG A 170 -12.02 -12.59 -2.36
C ARG A 170 -12.74 -11.63 -3.30
N TYR A 171 -12.10 -10.55 -3.70
CA TYR A 171 -12.70 -9.53 -4.57
C TYR A 171 -12.13 -9.54 -5.98
N CYS A 172 -10.94 -10.12 -6.20
CA CYS A 172 -10.26 -10.15 -7.48
C CYS A 172 -10.35 -11.56 -8.08
N LEU A 173 -11.46 -11.82 -8.80
CA LEU A 173 -11.80 -13.13 -9.37
C LEU A 173 -11.14 -13.31 -10.75
N SER A 174 -9.80 -13.36 -10.80
CA SER A 174 -9.01 -13.35 -12.03
C SER A 174 -9.24 -14.59 -12.90
N ASP A 175 -9.60 -15.71 -12.30
CA ASP A 175 -10.00 -16.95 -12.98
C ASP A 175 -11.28 -16.78 -13.83
N GLN A 176 -12.20 -15.90 -13.42
CA GLN A 176 -13.45 -15.66 -14.15
C GLN A 176 -13.28 -14.68 -15.32
N LEU A 177 -12.30 -13.78 -15.26
CA LEU A 177 -12.09 -12.74 -16.28
C LEU A 177 -10.89 -13.03 -17.20
N MET A 178 -10.28 -14.23 -17.13
CA MET A 178 -9.07 -14.58 -17.89
C MET A 178 -9.28 -14.42 -19.39
N GLY A 179 -10.36 -14.98 -19.96
CA GLY A 179 -10.65 -14.88 -21.38
C GLY A 179 -10.76 -13.42 -21.85
N MET A 180 -11.52 -12.61 -21.12
CA MET A 180 -11.68 -11.18 -21.41
C MET A 180 -10.37 -10.40 -21.31
N ALA A 181 -9.56 -10.67 -20.28
CA ALA A 181 -8.28 -9.99 -20.10
C ALA A 181 -7.32 -10.25 -21.29
N TRP A 182 -7.24 -11.50 -21.75
CA TRP A 182 -6.41 -11.85 -22.90
C TRP A 182 -6.96 -11.29 -24.22
N GLU A 183 -8.28 -11.23 -24.39
CA GLU A 183 -8.92 -10.60 -25.55
C GLU A 183 -8.60 -9.11 -25.64
N LEU A 184 -8.73 -8.39 -24.51
CA LEU A 184 -8.54 -6.93 -24.46
C LEU A 184 -7.06 -6.53 -24.51
N PHE A 185 -6.18 -7.22 -23.77
CA PHE A 185 -4.83 -6.75 -23.47
C PHE A 185 -3.73 -7.71 -23.91
N GLY A 186 -4.06 -8.91 -24.38
CA GLY A 186 -3.08 -9.94 -24.75
C GLY A 186 -2.12 -9.54 -25.87
N GLN A 187 -2.54 -8.63 -26.75
CA GLN A 187 -1.71 -8.12 -27.87
C GLN A 187 -0.92 -6.85 -27.51
N THR A 188 -1.17 -6.25 -26.35
CA THR A 188 -0.38 -5.10 -25.90
C THR A 188 1.02 -5.57 -25.49
N GLU A 189 2.03 -4.72 -25.69
CA GLU A 189 3.41 -4.99 -25.27
C GLU A 189 3.45 -5.49 -23.81
N PRO A 190 4.10 -6.64 -23.51
CA PRO A 190 4.17 -7.19 -22.17
C PRO A 190 5.15 -6.39 -21.27
N SER A 191 4.70 -5.23 -20.85
CA SER A 191 5.46 -4.24 -20.07
C SER A 191 4.52 -3.38 -19.24
N GLY A 192 5.03 -2.30 -18.66
CA GLY A 192 4.23 -1.26 -18.04
C GLY A 192 3.11 -0.71 -18.94
N ALA A 193 3.34 -0.72 -20.27
CA ALA A 193 2.33 -0.30 -21.25
C ALA A 193 1.06 -1.20 -21.20
N ARG A 194 1.20 -2.51 -20.99
CA ARG A 194 0.05 -3.41 -20.82
C ARG A 194 -0.75 -3.07 -19.56
N VAL A 195 -0.08 -2.81 -18.47
CA VAL A 195 -0.74 -2.44 -17.21
C VAL A 195 -1.40 -1.08 -17.34
N GLN A 196 -0.78 -0.13 -18.04
CA GLN A 196 -1.39 1.17 -18.32
C GLN A 196 -2.65 1.01 -19.19
N ALA A 197 -2.62 0.15 -20.22
CA ALA A 197 -3.81 -0.16 -21.03
C ALA A 197 -4.95 -0.74 -20.18
N VAL A 198 -4.64 -1.57 -19.17
CA VAL A 198 -5.64 -2.05 -18.21
C VAL A 198 -6.22 -0.87 -17.40
N CYS A 199 -5.37 0.04 -16.90
CA CYS A 199 -5.85 1.22 -16.15
C CYS A 199 -6.71 2.14 -17.03
N ASP A 200 -6.28 2.42 -18.25
CA ASP A 200 -7.02 3.24 -19.22
C ASP A 200 -8.41 2.63 -19.46
N TRP A 201 -8.45 1.33 -19.74
CA TRP A 201 -9.71 0.66 -19.97
C TRP A 201 -10.65 0.71 -18.77
N VAL A 202 -10.15 0.46 -17.54
CA VAL A 202 -10.96 0.52 -16.32
C VAL A 202 -11.45 1.95 -16.09
N HIS A 203 -10.59 2.94 -16.25
CA HIS A 203 -10.92 4.36 -16.11
C HIS A 203 -12.04 4.80 -17.06
N ASP A 204 -11.94 4.39 -18.34
CA ASP A 204 -12.87 4.81 -19.39
C ASP A 204 -14.20 4.05 -19.36
N ASN A 205 -14.21 2.81 -18.83
CA ASN A 205 -15.39 1.94 -18.90
C ASN A 205 -16.12 1.79 -17.56
N ILE A 206 -15.54 2.21 -16.45
CA ILE A 206 -16.15 2.11 -15.11
C ILE A 206 -16.32 3.51 -14.52
N LYS A 207 -17.55 3.93 -14.34
CA LYS A 207 -17.85 5.22 -13.73
C LYS A 207 -17.51 5.20 -12.23
N PHE A 208 -16.70 6.15 -11.79
CA PHE A 208 -16.52 6.36 -10.35
C PHE A 208 -17.77 7.01 -9.75
N GLU A 209 -18.39 6.34 -8.75
CA GLU A 209 -19.63 6.82 -8.15
C GLU A 209 -19.78 6.30 -6.71
N TYR A 210 -19.91 7.21 -5.74
CA TYR A 210 -20.16 6.85 -4.35
C TYR A 210 -21.52 6.17 -4.16
N GLY A 211 -21.62 5.23 -3.21
CA GLY A 211 -22.88 4.55 -2.86
C GLY A 211 -23.28 3.41 -3.79
N THR A 212 -22.50 3.11 -4.83
CA THR A 212 -22.77 2.01 -5.78
C THR A 212 -22.18 0.67 -5.34
N SER A 213 -21.40 0.66 -4.29
CA SER A 213 -20.64 -0.49 -3.81
C SER A 213 -20.99 -0.83 -2.37
N ASN A 214 -20.86 -2.11 -2.03
CA ASN A 214 -21.06 -2.64 -0.68
C ASN A 214 -19.91 -3.61 -0.30
N PRO A 215 -19.85 -4.13 0.95
CA PRO A 215 -18.76 -5.01 1.37
C PRO A 215 -18.67 -6.35 0.62
N LEU A 216 -19.65 -6.71 -0.19
CA LEU A 216 -19.66 -7.97 -0.97
C LEU A 216 -19.29 -7.76 -2.43
N THR A 217 -19.29 -6.52 -2.94
CA THR A 217 -19.05 -6.16 -4.34
C THR A 217 -17.67 -6.64 -4.80
N THR A 218 -17.64 -7.49 -5.82
CA THR A 218 -16.45 -8.07 -6.44
C THR A 218 -16.09 -7.35 -7.75
N ALA A 219 -14.92 -7.64 -8.31
CA ALA A 219 -14.50 -7.11 -9.61
C ALA A 219 -15.47 -7.51 -10.75
N VAL A 220 -16.10 -8.69 -10.66
CA VAL A 220 -17.10 -9.14 -11.64
C VAL A 220 -18.36 -8.31 -11.54
N ASP A 221 -18.86 -8.07 -10.32
CA ASP A 221 -20.03 -7.21 -10.12
C ASP A 221 -19.80 -5.78 -10.64
N VAL A 222 -18.60 -5.23 -10.41
CA VAL A 222 -18.20 -3.90 -10.93
C VAL A 222 -18.19 -3.86 -12.45
N LEU A 223 -17.64 -4.90 -13.08
CA LEU A 223 -17.61 -5.03 -14.52
C LEU A 223 -19.04 -5.07 -15.12
N GLU A 224 -19.97 -5.78 -14.48
CA GLU A 224 -21.37 -5.86 -14.91
C GLU A 224 -22.13 -4.56 -14.70
N GLN A 225 -21.94 -3.93 -13.53
CA GLN A 225 -22.64 -2.70 -13.12
C GLN A 225 -22.08 -1.44 -13.81
N ARG A 226 -20.85 -1.48 -14.30
CA ARG A 226 -20.13 -0.35 -14.93
C ARG A 226 -19.94 0.87 -14.00
N ASN A 227 -20.01 0.68 -12.71
CA ASN A 227 -19.73 1.70 -11.71
C ASN A 227 -19.11 1.10 -10.46
N GLY A 228 -18.46 1.95 -9.65
CA GLY A 228 -17.80 1.54 -8.40
C GLY A 228 -17.06 2.69 -7.76
N VAL A 229 -16.45 2.41 -6.59
CA VAL A 229 -15.57 3.34 -5.89
C VAL A 229 -14.09 3.01 -6.16
N CYS A 230 -13.15 3.80 -5.63
CA CYS A 230 -11.70 3.58 -5.86
C CYS A 230 -11.24 2.15 -5.57
N ARG A 231 -11.76 1.52 -4.49
CA ARG A 231 -11.54 0.12 -4.14
C ARG A 231 -11.90 -0.82 -5.28
N ASP A 232 -13.04 -0.59 -5.88
CA ASP A 232 -13.64 -1.49 -6.88
C ASP A 232 -12.90 -1.38 -8.22
N LEU A 233 -12.53 -0.15 -8.62
CA LEU A 233 -11.72 0.08 -9.82
C LEU A 233 -10.34 -0.56 -9.67
N ALA A 234 -9.72 -0.44 -8.47
CA ALA A 234 -8.45 -1.10 -8.17
C ALA A 234 -8.59 -2.63 -8.23
N HIS A 235 -9.67 -3.22 -7.65
CA HIS A 235 -9.91 -4.66 -7.72
C HIS A 235 -10.07 -5.16 -9.16
N LEU A 236 -10.80 -4.43 -10.01
CA LEU A 236 -10.98 -4.83 -11.41
C LEU A 236 -9.66 -4.78 -12.19
N ALA A 237 -8.86 -3.73 -12.02
CA ALA A 237 -7.55 -3.64 -12.65
C ALA A 237 -6.59 -4.74 -12.17
N ILE A 238 -6.55 -5.02 -10.85
CA ILE A 238 -5.79 -6.13 -10.27
C ILE A 238 -6.26 -7.47 -10.86
N THR A 239 -7.57 -7.65 -11.03
CA THR A 239 -8.15 -8.86 -11.61
C THR A 239 -7.65 -9.11 -13.03
N PHE A 240 -7.65 -8.08 -13.87
CA PHE A 240 -7.11 -8.18 -15.24
C PHE A 240 -5.59 -8.42 -15.24
N CYS A 241 -4.82 -7.72 -14.41
CA CYS A 241 -3.37 -7.96 -14.31
C CYS A 241 -3.07 -9.41 -13.93
N ARG A 242 -3.74 -9.96 -12.91
CA ARG A 242 -3.55 -11.35 -12.48
C ARG A 242 -3.99 -12.36 -13.54
N ALA A 243 -5.08 -12.10 -14.24
CA ALA A 243 -5.55 -12.91 -15.36
C ALA A 243 -4.52 -12.97 -16.51
N LEU A 244 -3.67 -11.95 -16.64
CA LEU A 244 -2.54 -11.86 -17.56
C LEU A 244 -1.22 -12.39 -16.95
N ASN A 245 -1.28 -13.08 -15.81
CA ASN A 245 -0.13 -13.58 -15.04
C ASN A 245 0.83 -12.48 -14.55
N ILE A 246 0.36 -11.27 -14.30
CA ILE A 246 1.13 -10.17 -13.77
C ILE A 246 0.86 -10.08 -12.24
N PRO A 247 1.90 -10.20 -11.37
CA PRO A 247 1.68 -10.02 -9.95
C PRO A 247 1.17 -8.63 -9.63
N ALA A 248 -0.01 -8.53 -9.04
CA ALA A 248 -0.65 -7.27 -8.68
C ALA A 248 -1.24 -7.34 -7.27
N ARG A 249 -1.05 -6.29 -6.47
CA ARG A 249 -1.55 -6.19 -5.11
C ARG A 249 -2.33 -4.92 -4.89
N TYR A 250 -3.31 -5.02 -4.01
CA TYR A 250 -4.12 -3.92 -3.57
C TYR A 250 -3.37 -3.07 -2.56
N VAL A 251 -3.53 -1.78 -2.69
CA VAL A 251 -2.94 -0.78 -1.80
C VAL A 251 -4.01 0.21 -1.37
N PHE A 252 -3.91 0.63 -0.12
CA PHE A 252 -4.82 1.57 0.48
C PHE A 252 -4.03 2.60 1.29
N GLY A 253 -4.49 3.86 1.30
CA GLY A 253 -3.78 4.92 1.99
C GLY A 253 -4.46 6.29 1.91
N TYR A 254 -3.70 7.33 2.28
CA TYR A 254 -4.09 8.72 2.11
C TYR A 254 -3.52 9.25 0.79
N LEU A 255 -4.32 10.04 0.08
CA LEU A 255 -3.92 10.66 -1.18
C LEU A 255 -4.37 12.13 -1.19
N PRO A 256 -3.48 13.08 -0.83
CA PRO A 256 -3.80 14.49 -0.85
C PRO A 256 -3.99 15.03 -2.28
N ASP A 257 -4.73 16.12 -2.42
CA ASP A 257 -4.95 16.79 -3.70
C ASP A 257 -3.81 17.80 -3.99
N ILE A 258 -2.58 17.28 -4.11
CA ILE A 258 -1.39 18.06 -4.44
C ILE A 258 -1.30 18.22 -5.97
N TYR A 259 -1.18 19.49 -6.42
CA TYR A 259 -1.06 19.87 -7.85
C TYR A 259 -2.22 19.40 -8.73
N VAL A 260 -3.35 19.05 -8.14
CA VAL A 260 -4.59 18.72 -8.84
C VAL A 260 -5.75 19.51 -8.23
N PRO A 261 -6.81 19.82 -8.99
CA PRO A 261 -8.01 20.44 -8.43
C PRO A 261 -8.64 19.51 -7.38
N PRO A 262 -9.00 20.03 -6.19
CA PRO A 262 -9.71 19.23 -5.21
C PRO A 262 -11.09 18.81 -5.77
N PRO A 263 -11.55 17.58 -5.47
CA PRO A 263 -12.87 17.15 -5.86
C PRO A 263 -13.95 17.88 -5.02
N ASP A 264 -15.20 17.92 -5.54
CA ASP A 264 -16.34 18.48 -4.80
C ASP A 264 -16.76 17.59 -3.59
N SER A 265 -16.27 16.34 -3.50
CA SER A 265 -16.55 15.41 -2.41
C SER A 265 -15.59 15.61 -1.24
N PRO A 266 -16.02 15.33 0.01
CA PRO A 266 -15.12 15.30 1.14
C PRO A 266 -13.94 14.37 0.91
N MET A 267 -12.79 14.67 1.56
CA MET A 267 -11.62 13.80 1.56
C MET A 267 -11.99 12.41 2.10
N ASP A 268 -11.47 11.38 1.46
CA ASP A 268 -11.65 9.98 1.82
C ASP A 268 -10.31 9.23 1.68
N PHE A 269 -10.25 8.05 2.25
CA PHE A 269 -9.18 7.13 1.92
C PHE A 269 -9.17 6.81 0.43
N ALA A 270 -7.99 6.58 -0.11
CA ALA A 270 -7.81 6.19 -1.50
C ALA A 270 -7.33 4.75 -1.61
N ALA A 271 -7.75 4.10 -2.69
CA ALA A 271 -7.25 2.80 -3.09
C ALA A 271 -6.62 2.88 -4.48
N TRP A 272 -5.53 2.15 -4.65
CA TRP A 272 -4.81 1.99 -5.91
C TRP A 272 -4.21 0.59 -5.99
N MET A 273 -3.35 0.32 -6.93
CA MET A 273 -2.63 -0.95 -7.01
C MET A 273 -1.14 -0.76 -7.17
N GLU A 274 -0.39 -1.76 -6.75
CA GLU A 274 1.01 -1.94 -7.12
C GLU A 274 1.15 -3.20 -7.96
N VAL A 275 1.96 -3.12 -9.02
CA VAL A 275 2.20 -4.20 -9.98
C VAL A 275 3.70 -4.48 -10.05
N TYR A 276 4.09 -5.76 -10.00
CA TYR A 276 5.49 -6.16 -10.08
C TYR A 276 5.91 -6.35 -11.54
N LEU A 277 6.83 -5.52 -11.98
CA LEU A 277 7.39 -5.55 -13.34
C LEU A 277 8.92 -5.38 -13.25
N GLY A 278 9.64 -6.17 -14.05
CA GLY A 278 11.09 -6.21 -13.96
C GLY A 278 11.54 -6.72 -12.60
N ASP A 279 12.11 -5.85 -11.79
CA ASP A 279 12.72 -6.18 -10.50
C ASP A 279 12.03 -5.53 -9.28
N ARG A 280 10.89 -4.80 -9.49
CA ARG A 280 10.25 -4.04 -8.41
C ARG A 280 8.75 -3.81 -8.59
N TRP A 281 8.12 -3.31 -7.52
CA TRP A 281 6.75 -2.86 -7.52
C TRP A 281 6.60 -1.44 -8.08
N TRP A 282 5.59 -1.24 -8.95
CA TRP A 282 5.22 0.03 -9.56
C TRP A 282 3.80 0.40 -9.19
N THR A 283 3.57 1.69 -8.92
CA THR A 283 2.26 2.21 -8.57
C THR A 283 1.44 2.52 -9.82
N PHE A 284 0.18 2.06 -9.82
CA PHE A 284 -0.83 2.38 -10.83
C PHE A 284 -2.15 2.72 -10.16
N ASP A 285 -2.90 3.64 -10.73
CA ASP A 285 -4.14 4.15 -10.13
C ASP A 285 -5.26 4.21 -11.17
N PRO A 286 -6.08 3.17 -11.32
CA PRO A 286 -7.13 3.12 -12.34
C PRO A 286 -8.27 4.12 -12.09
N ARG A 287 -8.43 4.67 -10.87
CA ARG A 287 -9.41 5.72 -10.60
C ARG A 287 -8.98 7.06 -11.17
N ASN A 288 -7.79 7.52 -10.81
CA ASN A 288 -7.29 8.83 -11.21
C ASN A 288 -6.63 8.79 -12.58
N ASN A 289 -6.16 7.63 -13.00
CA ASN A 289 -5.43 7.34 -14.23
C ASN A 289 -4.30 8.35 -14.53
N MET A 290 -3.64 8.78 -13.47
CA MET A 290 -2.52 9.72 -13.52
C MET A 290 -1.55 9.46 -12.36
N ARG A 291 -0.30 9.85 -12.57
CA ARG A 291 0.73 9.83 -11.52
C ARG A 291 0.47 10.96 -10.54
N ARG A 292 0.37 10.64 -9.26
CA ARG A 292 0.04 11.59 -8.18
C ARG A 292 1.25 11.84 -7.30
N VAL A 293 1.25 13.00 -6.64
CA VAL A 293 2.23 13.39 -5.62
C VAL A 293 1.66 13.14 -4.22
N GLY A 294 2.52 12.76 -3.27
CA GLY A 294 2.17 12.74 -1.86
C GLY A 294 1.36 11.52 -1.40
N ARG A 295 1.43 10.36 -2.10
CA ARG A 295 0.79 9.12 -1.60
C ARG A 295 1.38 8.71 -0.27
N VAL A 296 0.51 8.49 0.71
CA VAL A 296 0.86 7.97 2.03
C VAL A 296 0.24 6.58 2.19
N LEU A 297 1.06 5.56 2.08
CA LEU A 297 0.65 4.16 2.07
C LEU A 297 0.36 3.69 3.49
N ILE A 298 -0.82 3.10 3.71
CA ILE A 298 -1.25 2.49 4.98
C ILE A 298 -1.05 0.98 4.95
N GLY A 299 -1.56 0.32 3.91
CA GLY A 299 -1.54 -1.14 3.86
C GLY A 299 -1.46 -1.70 2.45
N ARG A 300 -0.92 -2.92 2.37
CA ARG A 300 -0.84 -3.76 1.17
C ARG A 300 -1.45 -5.12 1.44
N GLY A 301 -2.15 -5.68 0.46
CA GLY A 301 -2.74 -7.00 0.55
C GLY A 301 -3.14 -7.54 -0.82
N ARG A 302 -3.73 -8.72 -0.89
CA ARG A 302 -4.23 -9.27 -2.15
C ARG A 302 -5.45 -8.49 -2.66
N ASP A 303 -6.30 -8.07 -1.72
CA ASP A 303 -7.46 -7.22 -1.97
C ASP A 303 -7.88 -6.50 -0.66
N ALA A 304 -8.99 -5.78 -0.68
CA ALA A 304 -9.44 -4.99 0.46
C ALA A 304 -9.85 -5.82 1.70
N LEU A 305 -10.00 -7.15 1.60
CA LEU A 305 -10.22 -7.99 2.77
C LEU A 305 -8.98 -8.04 3.67
N ASP A 306 -7.80 -8.08 3.05
CA ASP A 306 -6.53 -8.15 3.78
C ASP A 306 -6.15 -6.78 4.43
N VAL A 307 -6.73 -5.67 3.96
CA VAL A 307 -6.37 -4.29 4.38
C VAL A 307 -7.58 -3.41 4.61
N ALA A 308 -8.48 -3.85 5.47
CA ALA A 308 -9.64 -3.07 5.85
C ALA A 308 -9.26 -1.98 6.87
N MET A 309 -9.68 -0.72 6.63
CA MET A 309 -9.41 0.41 7.53
C MET A 309 -9.87 0.16 8.97
N LEU A 310 -11.00 -0.53 9.14
CA LEU A 310 -11.52 -0.97 10.43
C LEU A 310 -12.36 -2.23 10.24
N THR A 311 -12.13 -3.23 11.07
CA THR A 311 -12.92 -4.47 11.13
C THR A 311 -13.44 -4.67 12.55
N THR A 312 -14.75 -4.94 12.68
CA THR A 312 -15.40 -5.21 13.96
C THR A 312 -15.76 -6.69 14.08
N PHE A 313 -15.52 -7.27 15.24
CA PHE A 313 -15.83 -8.67 15.57
C PHE A 313 -17.02 -8.75 16.55
N GLY A 314 -18.10 -8.04 16.24
CA GLY A 314 -19.30 -7.97 17.06
C GLY A 314 -20.23 -6.82 16.66
N PRO A 315 -21.27 -6.54 17.47
CA PRO A 315 -22.31 -5.57 17.14
C PRO A 315 -21.81 -4.13 17.32
N ALA A 316 -21.24 -3.56 16.28
CA ALA A 316 -20.87 -2.16 16.20
C ALA A 316 -21.41 -1.54 14.91
N GLN A 317 -22.20 -0.49 15.05
CA GLN A 317 -22.80 0.24 13.93
C GLN A 317 -21.94 1.46 13.59
N PHE A 318 -21.43 1.50 12.36
CA PHE A 318 -20.74 2.65 11.81
C PHE A 318 -21.69 3.86 11.73
N ARG A 319 -21.22 5.05 12.16
CA ARG A 319 -21.97 6.31 12.13
C ARG A 319 -21.39 7.30 11.17
N SER A 320 -20.09 7.57 11.30
CA SER A 320 -19.44 8.55 10.44
C SER A 320 -17.94 8.31 10.39
N MET A 321 -17.35 8.83 9.33
CA MET A 321 -15.91 8.90 9.11
C MET A 321 -15.56 10.29 8.59
N VAL A 322 -14.45 10.84 9.08
CA VAL A 322 -13.80 12.01 8.52
C VAL A 322 -12.35 11.64 8.26
N VAL A 323 -11.86 11.98 7.07
CA VAL A 323 -10.46 11.76 6.68
C VAL A 323 -9.84 13.10 6.31
N TRP A 324 -8.56 13.28 6.57
CA TRP A 324 -7.79 14.44 6.12
C TRP A 324 -6.43 14.00 5.58
N ALA A 325 -6.01 14.67 4.54
CA ALA A 325 -4.69 14.54 3.94
C ALA A 325 -4.31 15.90 3.32
N ASP A 326 -3.67 16.75 4.12
CA ASP A 326 -3.42 18.15 3.78
C ASP A 326 -1.93 18.46 3.74
N GLN A 327 -1.50 19.27 2.78
CA GLN A 327 -0.16 19.81 2.78
C GLN A 327 -0.01 20.83 3.92
N GLN A 328 1.05 20.68 4.70
CA GLN A 328 1.42 21.66 5.72
C GLN A 328 2.42 22.67 5.13
N SER A 329 2.22 23.93 5.49
CA SER A 329 3.11 25.04 5.13
C SER A 329 4.42 25.02 5.93
#